data_0bcf9515d09241201f1af1cc636d28d1
#
_entry.id   0bcf9515d09241201f1af1cc636d28d1
#
_cell.length_a   1.000
_cell.length_b   1.000
_cell.length_c   1.000
_cell.angle_alpha   90.00
_cell.angle_beta   90.00
_cell.angle_gamma   90.00
#
_symmetry.space_group_name_H-M   'P 1'
#
loop_
_entity.id
_entity.type
_entity.pdbx_description
1 polymer ?
#
loop_
_entity_poly.entity_id
_entity_poly.type
_entity_poly.pdbx_seq_one_letter_code
_entity_poly.pdbx_strand_id
1 'polypeptide(L)'
;FPAKDIKLWKKEIIKNNPKDIVNFLKKRFKSISYKKIVKLNLHSQQISNHVAILAKNRNIRKIINTFQKTLIKKNKKICIEGRDIASKILAKNPKYDLAFYFKCNLSVSSYRRWLDLKKTVPLKEVKKSLKNRTKMDKTRKNSPLVKVKDAILIRTDQLSKRGVLNKMSKYIENLN
;
A
#
# COMPACT_ATOMS: atom_id res chain seq x y z
N PHE A 1 1.57 -6.39 8.86
CA PHE A 1 1.64 -6.94 10.23
C PHE A 1 1.18 -8.39 10.22
N PRO A 2 1.87 -9.33 10.88
CA PRO A 2 1.43 -10.72 10.98
C PRO A 2 0.05 -10.82 11.64
N ALA A 3 -0.73 -11.85 11.31
CA ALA A 3 -2.04 -12.10 11.91
C ALA A 3 -1.97 -12.19 13.45
N LYS A 4 -0.83 -12.66 13.98
CA LYS A 4 -0.50 -12.72 15.40
C LYS A 4 -0.45 -11.32 16.04
N ASP A 5 0.17 -10.37 15.35
CA ASP A 5 0.24 -8.97 15.80
C ASP A 5 -1.12 -8.26 15.69
N ILE A 6 -1.99 -8.67 14.77
CA ILE A 6 -3.36 -8.13 14.65
C ILE A 6 -4.24 -8.55 15.84
N LYS A 7 -4.07 -9.78 16.35
CA LYS A 7 -4.79 -10.23 17.57
C LYS A 7 -4.31 -9.47 18.83
N LEU A 8 -3.01 -9.30 18.98
CA LEU A 8 -2.39 -8.47 20.03
C LEU A 8 -2.86 -7.01 19.89
N TRP A 9 -2.89 -6.50 18.69
CA TRP A 9 -3.35 -5.16 18.36
C TRP A 9 -4.82 -4.92 18.73
N LYS A 10 -5.71 -5.87 18.45
CA LYS A 10 -7.11 -5.77 18.87
C LYS A 10 -7.25 -5.72 20.40
N LYS A 11 -6.47 -6.51 21.12
CA LYS A 11 -6.45 -6.47 22.59
C LYS A 11 -5.94 -5.13 23.12
N GLU A 12 -4.90 -4.55 22.51
CA GLU A 12 -4.32 -3.29 22.96
C GLU A 12 -5.08 -2.06 22.49
N ILE A 13 -5.68 -2.08 21.28
CA ILE A 13 -6.56 -0.99 20.80
C ILE A 13 -7.83 -0.91 21.64
N ILE A 14 -8.36 -2.04 22.11
CA ILE A 14 -9.57 -2.08 22.96
C ILE A 14 -9.24 -1.67 24.38
N LYS A 15 -8.02 -1.89 24.87
CA LYS A 15 -7.61 -1.63 26.26
C LYS A 15 -6.96 -0.27 26.49
N ASN A 16 -6.40 0.42 25.48
CA ASN A 16 -5.42 1.48 25.73
C ASN A 16 -5.51 2.72 24.86
N ASN A 17 -5.09 3.81 25.52
CA ASN A 17 -4.82 5.16 25.06
C ASN A 17 -4.11 5.19 23.68
N PRO A 18 -4.52 6.09 22.74
CA PRO A 18 -3.87 6.29 21.45
C PRO A 18 -2.35 6.52 21.50
N LYS A 19 -1.81 6.98 22.63
CA LYS A 19 -0.36 7.19 22.83
C LYS A 19 0.41 5.86 22.83
N ASP A 20 -0.15 4.80 23.39
CA ASP A 20 0.52 3.49 23.48
C ASP A 20 0.64 2.80 22.13
N ILE A 21 -0.35 2.95 21.28
CA ILE A 21 -0.30 2.48 19.89
C ILE A 21 0.83 3.17 19.11
N VAL A 22 0.98 4.48 19.31
CA VAL A 22 2.05 5.26 18.68
C VAL A 22 3.43 4.77 19.12
N ASN A 23 3.62 4.53 20.39
CA ASN A 23 4.89 4.05 20.96
C ASN A 23 5.20 2.62 20.53
N PHE A 24 4.21 1.74 20.54
CA PHE A 24 4.33 0.38 20.01
C PHE A 24 4.77 0.37 18.55
N LEU A 25 4.11 1.16 17.70
CA LEU A 25 4.47 1.25 16.27
C LEU A 25 5.87 1.82 16.07
N LYS A 26 6.26 2.87 16.80
CA LYS A 26 7.61 3.43 16.73
C LYS A 26 8.66 2.38 17.08
N LYS A 27 8.46 1.62 18.16
CA LYS A 27 9.35 0.52 18.59
C LYS A 27 9.44 -0.58 17.52
N ARG A 28 8.29 -0.98 16.97
CA ARG A 28 8.21 -2.03 15.95
C ARG A 28 8.89 -1.63 14.64
N PHE A 29 8.71 -0.40 14.16
CA PHE A 29 9.37 0.08 12.96
C PHE A 29 10.89 0.25 13.11
N LYS A 30 11.41 0.50 14.31
CA LYS A 30 12.85 0.48 14.57
C LYS A 30 13.46 -0.91 14.43
N SER A 31 12.73 -1.97 14.79
CA SER A 31 13.22 -3.35 14.82
C SER A 31 12.91 -4.15 13.55
N ILE A 32 12.19 -3.56 12.58
CA ILE A 32 11.78 -4.28 11.37
C ILE A 32 12.93 -4.30 10.35
N SER A 33 13.25 -5.48 9.83
CA SER A 33 14.22 -5.66 8.76
C SER A 33 13.56 -6.29 7.54
N TYR A 34 14.12 -6.06 6.36
CA TYR A 34 13.65 -6.67 5.11
C TYR A 34 13.56 -8.20 5.21
N LYS A 35 14.60 -8.85 5.77
CA LYS A 35 14.62 -10.30 5.99
C LYS A 35 13.45 -10.80 6.84
N LYS A 36 13.01 -10.01 7.83
CA LYS A 36 11.82 -10.34 8.66
C LYS A 36 10.52 -10.12 7.89
N ILE A 37 10.41 -9.07 7.08
CA ILE A 37 9.20 -8.75 6.32
C ILE A 37 8.90 -9.84 5.28
N VAL A 38 9.90 -10.29 4.53
CA VAL A 38 9.74 -11.30 3.47
C VAL A 38 9.21 -12.64 4.00
N LYS A 39 9.56 -12.99 5.25
CA LYS A 39 9.06 -14.21 5.92
C LYS A 39 7.60 -14.11 6.40
N LEU A 40 6.96 -12.93 6.32
CA LEU A 40 5.61 -12.72 6.80
C LEU A 40 4.58 -12.92 5.69
N ASN A 41 3.54 -13.71 5.96
CA ASN A 41 2.39 -13.80 5.06
C ASN A 41 1.52 -12.54 5.21
N LEU A 42 1.79 -11.52 4.38
CA LEU A 42 1.11 -10.22 4.41
C LEU A 42 -0.07 -10.11 3.44
N HIS A 43 -0.36 -11.17 2.68
CA HIS A 43 -1.31 -11.12 1.56
C HIS A 43 -2.71 -11.67 1.87
N SER A 44 -3.05 -11.90 3.15
CA SER A 44 -4.39 -12.37 3.50
C SER A 44 -5.46 -11.27 3.34
N GLN A 45 -6.70 -11.68 3.10
CA GLN A 45 -7.86 -10.78 3.03
C GLN A 45 -8.09 -10.05 4.36
N GLN A 46 -7.90 -10.75 5.49
CA GLN A 46 -8.04 -10.16 6.83
C GLN A 46 -7.04 -9.02 7.06
N ILE A 47 -5.76 -9.24 6.71
CA ILE A 47 -4.72 -8.19 6.81
C ILE A 47 -5.11 -6.98 5.94
N SER A 48 -5.54 -7.21 4.71
CA SER A 48 -5.93 -6.13 3.79
C SER A 48 -7.07 -5.28 4.35
N ASN A 49 -8.08 -5.90 4.97
CA ASN A 49 -9.21 -5.19 5.58
C ASN A 49 -8.77 -4.37 6.81
N HIS A 50 -7.92 -4.93 7.68
CA HIS A 50 -7.42 -4.21 8.86
C HIS A 50 -6.53 -3.03 8.48
N VAL A 51 -5.64 -3.20 7.50
CA VAL A 51 -4.79 -2.10 7.00
C VAL A 51 -5.63 -0.94 6.48
N ALA A 52 -6.73 -1.21 5.78
CA ALA A 52 -7.62 -0.16 5.29
C ALA A 52 -8.28 0.65 6.41
N ILE A 53 -8.62 0.00 7.54
CA ILE A 53 -9.15 0.67 8.74
C ILE A 53 -8.07 1.52 9.41
N LEU A 54 -6.89 0.95 9.63
CA LEU A 54 -5.76 1.63 10.27
C LEU A 54 -5.28 2.84 9.48
N ALA A 55 -5.33 2.74 8.15
CA ALA A 55 -4.95 3.82 7.24
C ALA A 55 -5.84 5.09 7.37
N LYS A 56 -6.99 5.02 8.05
CA LYS A 56 -7.81 6.19 8.38
C LYS A 56 -7.24 7.01 9.54
N ASN A 57 -6.47 6.39 10.44
CA ASN A 57 -5.94 7.06 11.62
C ASN A 57 -4.77 7.98 11.26
N ARG A 58 -4.90 9.28 11.56
CA ARG A 58 -3.90 10.32 11.23
C ARG A 58 -2.55 10.08 11.91
N ASN A 59 -2.55 9.66 13.17
CA ASN A 59 -1.31 9.46 13.94
C ASN A 59 -0.53 8.24 13.41
N ILE A 60 -1.23 7.15 13.09
CA ILE A 60 -0.64 5.96 12.46
C ILE A 60 -0.01 6.33 11.12
N ARG A 61 -0.72 7.09 10.31
CA ARG A 61 -0.19 7.57 9.03
C ARG A 61 1.06 8.42 9.20
N LYS A 62 1.07 9.34 10.16
CA LYS A 62 2.25 10.19 10.43
C LYS A 62 3.50 9.34 10.70
N ILE A 63 3.36 8.27 11.50
CA ILE A 63 4.48 7.37 11.82
C ILE A 63 4.96 6.62 10.57
N ILE A 64 4.01 6.03 9.80
CA ILE A 64 4.32 5.31 8.58
C ILE A 64 4.98 6.23 7.55
N ASN A 65 4.46 7.43 7.36
CA ASN A 65 5.00 8.42 6.44
C ASN A 65 6.44 8.83 6.83
N THR A 66 6.69 9.04 8.12
CA THR A 66 8.05 9.35 8.62
C THR A 66 9.00 8.19 8.33
N PHE A 67 8.59 6.95 8.60
CA PHE A 67 9.37 5.76 8.31
C PHE A 67 9.68 5.63 6.80
N GLN A 68 8.66 5.79 5.94
CA GLN A 68 8.83 5.74 4.50
C GLN A 68 9.83 6.83 4.01
N LYS A 69 9.68 8.07 4.48
CA LYS A 69 10.61 9.17 4.13
C LYS A 69 12.03 8.88 4.58
N THR A 70 12.23 8.25 5.73
CA THR A 70 13.55 7.85 6.21
C THR A 70 14.19 6.81 5.30
N LEU A 71 13.40 5.81 4.85
CA LEU A 71 13.86 4.79 3.90
C LEU A 71 14.24 5.42 2.55
N ILE A 72 13.41 6.33 2.05
CA ILE A 72 13.64 7.02 0.77
C ILE A 72 14.96 7.80 0.82
N LYS A 73 15.18 8.57 1.87
CA LYS A 73 16.41 9.36 2.03
C LYS A 73 17.68 8.52 2.12
N LYS A 74 17.59 7.29 2.61
CA LYS A 74 18.73 6.36 2.73
C LYS A 74 19.08 5.64 1.43
N ASN A 75 18.24 5.69 0.41
CA ASN A 75 18.41 4.92 -0.82
C ASN A 75 18.41 5.88 -2.02
N LYS A 76 19.49 5.88 -2.80
CA LYS A 76 19.59 6.72 -4.01
C LYS A 76 18.62 6.31 -5.11
N LYS A 77 18.39 4.97 -5.27
CA LYS A 77 17.44 4.42 -6.24
C LYS A 77 16.43 3.55 -5.49
N ILE A 78 15.16 3.88 -5.56
CA ILE A 78 14.10 3.16 -4.85
C ILE A 78 12.80 3.17 -5.65
N CYS A 79 12.14 2.03 -5.72
CA CYS A 79 10.77 1.89 -6.22
C CYS A 79 9.81 1.70 -5.05
N ILE A 80 8.76 2.52 -4.99
CA ILE A 80 7.81 2.51 -3.88
C ILE A 80 6.40 2.37 -4.40
N GLU A 81 5.67 1.37 -3.89
CA GLU A 81 4.25 1.25 -4.17
C GLU A 81 3.40 1.79 -3.02
N GLY A 82 2.23 2.33 -3.36
CA GLY A 82 1.26 2.80 -2.38
C GLY A 82 0.09 3.53 -3.02
N ARG A 83 -0.80 4.04 -2.20
CA ARG A 83 -2.01 4.73 -2.66
C ARG A 83 -1.85 6.24 -2.75
N ASP A 84 -0.92 6.79 -1.99
CA ASP A 84 -0.71 8.23 -1.82
C ASP A 84 0.78 8.61 -1.87
N ILE A 85 1.61 7.75 -2.44
CA ILE A 85 3.06 7.98 -2.51
C ILE A 85 3.36 9.27 -3.25
N ALA A 86 2.93 9.40 -4.50
CA ALA A 86 3.19 10.59 -5.30
C ALA A 86 2.45 11.84 -4.77
N SER A 87 1.21 11.68 -4.28
CA SER A 87 0.37 12.82 -3.87
C SER A 87 0.67 13.33 -2.45
N LYS A 88 1.35 12.56 -1.59
CA LYS A 88 1.60 12.94 -0.18
C LYS A 88 3.03 12.69 0.28
N ILE A 89 3.56 11.48 0.06
CA ILE A 89 4.87 11.10 0.61
C ILE A 89 5.99 11.79 -0.17
N LEU A 90 5.92 11.73 -1.49
CA LEU A 90 6.88 12.28 -2.45
C LEU A 90 6.34 13.51 -3.21
N ALA A 91 5.35 14.21 -2.63
CA ALA A 91 4.73 15.36 -3.30
C ALA A 91 5.65 16.58 -3.42
N LYS A 92 6.59 16.74 -2.46
CA LYS A 92 7.46 17.93 -2.37
C LYS A 92 8.92 17.56 -2.15
N ASN A 93 9.27 17.09 -0.96
CA ASN A 93 10.65 16.81 -0.56
C ASN A 93 10.73 15.50 0.26
N PRO A 94 11.46 14.49 -0.24
CA PRO A 94 11.95 14.40 -1.62
C PRO A 94 10.80 14.28 -2.63
N LYS A 95 10.99 14.76 -3.86
CA LYS A 95 10.08 14.54 -4.98
C LYS A 95 10.46 13.23 -5.69
N TYR A 96 9.51 12.59 -6.35
CA TYR A 96 9.77 11.44 -7.22
C TYR A 96 10.30 11.91 -8.59
N ASP A 97 11.08 11.07 -9.24
CA ASP A 97 11.52 11.26 -10.61
C ASP A 97 10.41 10.83 -11.59
N LEU A 98 9.79 9.67 -11.32
CA LEU A 98 8.63 9.17 -12.07
C LEU A 98 7.52 8.71 -11.14
N ALA A 99 6.28 8.95 -11.56
CA ALA A 99 5.09 8.44 -10.92
C ALA A 99 4.25 7.65 -11.92
N PHE A 100 3.93 6.38 -11.59
CA PHE A 100 3.01 5.56 -12.37
C PHE A 100 1.68 5.42 -11.64
N TYR A 101 0.59 5.61 -12.36
CA TYR A 101 -0.76 5.36 -11.86
C TYR A 101 -1.38 4.17 -12.59
N PHE A 102 -1.55 3.07 -11.87
CA PHE A 102 -2.13 1.86 -12.44
C PHE A 102 -3.64 1.89 -12.40
N LYS A 103 -4.28 1.56 -13.52
CA LYS A 103 -5.73 1.38 -13.64
C LYS A 103 -6.03 -0.01 -14.19
N CYS A 104 -7.00 -0.68 -13.56
CA CYS A 104 -7.48 -1.98 -13.98
C CYS A 104 -8.99 -2.07 -13.75
N ASN A 105 -9.71 -2.74 -14.64
CA ASN A 105 -11.13 -3.01 -14.47
C ASN A 105 -11.36 -3.88 -13.24
N LEU A 106 -12.49 -3.64 -12.55
CA LEU A 106 -12.79 -4.34 -11.31
C LEU A 106 -12.92 -5.86 -11.50
N SER A 107 -13.50 -6.30 -12.63
CA SER A 107 -13.62 -7.74 -12.94
C SER A 107 -12.25 -8.39 -13.10
N VAL A 108 -11.36 -7.80 -13.91
CA VAL A 108 -10.00 -8.31 -14.15
C VAL A 108 -9.18 -8.32 -12.86
N SER A 109 -9.18 -7.21 -12.11
CA SER A 109 -8.44 -7.12 -10.85
C SER A 109 -8.97 -8.08 -9.77
N SER A 110 -10.29 -8.31 -9.75
CA SER A 110 -10.91 -9.26 -8.82
C SER A 110 -10.55 -10.70 -9.17
N TYR A 111 -10.54 -11.03 -10.44
CA TYR A 111 -10.17 -12.37 -10.91
C TYR A 111 -8.69 -12.65 -10.60
N ARG A 112 -7.78 -11.72 -10.91
CA ARG A 112 -6.35 -11.83 -10.56
C ARG A 112 -6.16 -12.02 -9.06
N ARG A 113 -6.85 -11.20 -8.25
CA ARG A 113 -6.76 -11.32 -6.79
C ARG A 113 -7.32 -12.64 -6.27
N TRP A 114 -8.36 -13.15 -6.88
CA TRP A 114 -8.95 -14.44 -6.55
C TRP A 114 -7.97 -15.59 -6.81
N LEU A 115 -7.24 -15.55 -7.93
CA LEU A 115 -6.17 -16.51 -8.21
C LEU A 115 -5.03 -16.39 -7.19
N ASP A 116 -4.57 -15.17 -6.87
CA ASP A 116 -3.55 -14.94 -5.84
C ASP A 116 -3.95 -15.50 -4.46
N LEU A 117 -5.24 -15.47 -4.15
CA LEU A 117 -5.82 -16.08 -2.94
C LEU A 117 -6.04 -17.61 -3.08
N LYS A 118 -5.52 -18.24 -4.14
CA LYS A 118 -5.68 -19.68 -4.40
C LYS A 118 -7.17 -20.11 -4.36
N LYS A 119 -8.07 -19.22 -4.79
CA LYS A 119 -9.52 -19.44 -4.84
C LYS A 119 -10.18 -19.79 -3.50
N THR A 120 -9.52 -19.49 -2.37
CA THR A 120 -10.01 -19.83 -1.02
C THR A 120 -11.20 -18.99 -0.55
N VAL A 121 -11.57 -17.95 -1.31
CA VAL A 121 -12.69 -17.06 -1.03
C VAL A 121 -13.54 -16.91 -2.28
N PRO A 122 -14.88 -16.84 -2.21
CA PRO A 122 -15.73 -16.65 -3.38
C PRO A 122 -15.36 -15.37 -4.17
N LEU A 123 -15.32 -15.46 -5.51
CA LEU A 123 -14.98 -14.33 -6.38
C LEU A 123 -15.85 -13.09 -6.12
N LYS A 124 -17.15 -13.29 -5.83
CA LYS A 124 -18.11 -12.23 -5.49
C LYS A 124 -17.65 -11.43 -4.26
N GLU A 125 -17.13 -12.09 -3.24
CA GLU A 125 -16.62 -11.45 -2.03
C GLU A 125 -15.33 -10.69 -2.30
N VAL A 126 -14.42 -11.26 -3.09
CA VAL A 126 -13.19 -10.58 -3.53
C VAL A 126 -13.54 -9.29 -4.29
N LYS A 127 -14.49 -9.37 -5.21
CA LYS A 127 -14.98 -8.22 -5.99
C LYS A 127 -15.59 -7.13 -5.10
N LYS A 128 -16.45 -7.52 -4.14
CA LYS A 128 -17.06 -6.62 -3.15
C LYS A 128 -15.98 -5.94 -2.29
N SER A 129 -15.01 -6.70 -1.81
CA SER A 129 -13.91 -6.19 -1.00
C SER A 129 -13.05 -5.19 -1.75
N LEU A 130 -12.65 -5.49 -2.99
CA LEU A 130 -11.86 -4.57 -3.83
C LEU A 130 -12.63 -3.29 -4.16
N LYS A 131 -13.92 -3.38 -4.49
CA LYS A 131 -14.79 -2.23 -4.73
C LYS A 131 -14.84 -1.31 -3.50
N ASN A 132 -15.10 -1.88 -2.32
CA ASN A 132 -15.18 -1.15 -1.06
C ASN A 132 -13.84 -0.49 -0.70
N ARG A 133 -12.73 -1.22 -0.85
CA ARG A 133 -11.39 -0.69 -0.60
C ARG A 133 -11.09 0.48 -1.51
N THR A 134 -11.37 0.35 -2.80
CA THR A 134 -11.13 1.44 -3.78
C THR A 134 -11.98 2.67 -3.44
N LYS A 135 -13.25 2.47 -3.06
CA LYS A 135 -14.11 3.56 -2.60
C LYS A 135 -13.51 4.25 -1.38
N MET A 136 -13.15 3.49 -0.34
CA MET A 136 -12.53 4.04 0.88
C MET A 136 -11.23 4.78 0.60
N ASP A 137 -10.36 4.24 -0.26
CA ASP A 137 -9.10 4.87 -0.61
C ASP A 137 -9.31 6.20 -1.35
N LYS A 138 -10.32 6.31 -2.20
CA LYS A 138 -10.63 7.53 -2.95
C LYS A 138 -11.33 8.60 -2.11
N THR A 139 -12.21 8.19 -1.19
CA THR A 139 -13.09 9.10 -0.44
C THR A 139 -12.55 9.48 0.94
N ARG A 140 -11.47 8.88 1.40
CA ARG A 140 -10.91 9.21 2.71
C ARG A 140 -10.40 10.65 2.76
N LYS A 141 -10.72 11.34 3.85
CA LYS A 141 -10.31 12.73 4.09
C LYS A 141 -8.78 12.91 4.09
N ASN A 142 -8.05 11.94 4.66
CA ASN A 142 -6.60 11.99 4.77
C ASN A 142 -5.93 11.14 3.69
N SER A 143 -5.13 11.76 2.83
CA SER A 143 -4.35 11.08 1.80
C SER A 143 -5.21 10.20 0.86
N PRO A 144 -6.19 10.77 0.14
CA PRO A 144 -6.99 10.02 -0.81
C PRO A 144 -6.12 9.45 -1.94
N LEU A 145 -6.62 8.38 -2.56
CA LEU A 145 -6.04 7.84 -3.79
C LEU A 145 -6.40 8.78 -4.95
N VAL A 146 -5.42 9.55 -5.39
CA VAL A 146 -5.55 10.46 -6.55
C VAL A 146 -4.42 10.21 -7.54
N LYS A 147 -4.72 10.38 -8.83
CA LYS A 147 -3.70 10.46 -9.87
C LYS A 147 -3.14 11.89 -9.87
N VAL A 148 -1.86 12.06 -9.61
CA VAL A 148 -1.20 13.36 -9.76
C VAL A 148 -1.09 13.74 -11.24
N LYS A 149 -0.96 15.05 -11.52
CA LYS A 149 -1.03 15.57 -12.90
C LYS A 149 0.00 14.92 -13.83
N ASP A 150 1.22 14.79 -13.38
CA ASP A 150 2.38 14.24 -14.09
C ASP A 150 2.51 12.70 -14.01
N ALA A 151 1.58 12.00 -13.34
CA ALA A 151 1.64 10.54 -13.28
C ALA A 151 1.28 9.91 -14.63
N ILE A 152 2.13 8.98 -15.05
CA ILE A 152 1.94 8.15 -16.23
C ILE A 152 0.87 7.12 -15.96
N LEU A 153 -0.22 7.17 -16.73
CA LEU A 153 -1.32 6.20 -16.60
C LEU A 153 -0.97 4.89 -17.32
N ILE A 154 -0.94 3.80 -16.57
CA ILE A 154 -0.79 2.46 -17.15
C ILE A 154 -2.09 1.67 -16.93
N ARG A 155 -2.78 1.35 -18.01
CA ARG A 155 -3.90 0.40 -18.01
C ARG A 155 -3.35 -1.02 -18.03
N THR A 156 -3.74 -1.84 -17.07
CA THR A 156 -3.18 -3.18 -16.90
C THR A 156 -4.15 -4.30 -17.28
N ASP A 157 -5.33 -3.95 -17.79
CA ASP A 157 -6.40 -4.92 -18.09
C ASP A 157 -5.91 -6.04 -19.01
N GLN A 158 -5.23 -5.68 -20.10
CA GLN A 158 -4.76 -6.58 -21.13
C GLN A 158 -3.26 -6.88 -21.05
N LEU A 159 -2.57 -6.40 -20.00
CA LEU A 159 -1.13 -6.56 -19.86
C LEU A 159 -0.79 -7.70 -18.90
N SER A 160 0.17 -8.53 -19.28
CA SER A 160 0.86 -9.44 -18.38
C SER A 160 1.79 -8.65 -17.45
N LYS A 161 2.29 -9.28 -16.37
CA LYS A 161 3.29 -8.67 -15.48
C LYS A 161 4.52 -8.17 -16.26
N ARG A 162 5.01 -8.97 -17.21
CA ARG A 162 6.13 -8.62 -18.09
C ARG A 162 5.79 -7.43 -19.01
N GLY A 163 4.58 -7.41 -19.57
CA GLY A 163 4.12 -6.29 -20.39
C GLY A 163 4.04 -4.97 -19.63
N VAL A 164 3.62 -5.01 -18.35
CA VAL A 164 3.65 -3.83 -17.47
C VAL A 164 5.07 -3.37 -17.24
N LEU A 165 5.99 -4.29 -16.88
CA LEU A 165 7.41 -3.98 -16.68
C LEU A 165 8.04 -3.34 -17.92
N ASN A 166 7.89 -3.95 -19.09
CA ASN A 166 8.43 -3.42 -20.35
C ASN A 166 7.90 -2.00 -20.63
N LYS A 167 6.63 -1.75 -20.30
CA LYS A 167 6.04 -0.42 -20.48
C LYS A 167 6.63 0.61 -19.50
N MET A 168 6.92 0.20 -18.25
CA MET A 168 7.56 1.06 -17.27
C MET A 168 9.02 1.32 -17.61
N SER A 169 9.79 0.30 -18.05
CA SER A 169 11.21 0.42 -18.38
C SER A 169 11.46 1.49 -19.44
N LYS A 170 10.63 1.57 -20.47
CA LYS A 170 10.75 2.59 -21.52
C LYS A 170 10.75 4.03 -20.98
N TYR A 171 9.98 4.29 -19.90
CA TYR A 171 9.96 5.61 -19.27
C TYR A 171 11.15 5.81 -18.33
N ILE A 172 11.66 4.74 -17.71
CA ILE A 172 12.80 4.80 -16.78
C ILE A 172 14.09 5.01 -17.56
N GLU A 173 14.24 4.36 -18.72
CA GLU A 173 15.40 4.49 -19.60
C GLU A 173 15.56 5.92 -20.15
N ASN A 174 14.46 6.64 -20.31
CA ASN A 174 14.46 8.04 -20.76
C ASN A 174 14.73 9.06 -19.63
N LEU A 175 15.03 8.61 -18.41
CA LEU A 175 15.43 9.50 -17.29
C LEU A 175 16.93 9.80 -17.22
N ASN A 176 17.75 9.11 -18.02
CA ASN A 176 19.21 9.24 -18.01
C ASN A 176 19.68 10.31 -18.97
#